data_d995a7432b217c712c64765f37a5c57b
#
_entry.id   d995a7432b217c712c64765f37a5c57b
#
_cell.length_a   1.000
_cell.length_b   1.000
_cell.length_c   1.000
_cell.angle_alpha   90.00
_cell.angle_beta   90.00
_cell.angle_gamma   90.00
#
_symmetry.space_group_name_H-M   'P 1'
#
loop_
_entity.id
_entity.type
_entity.pdbx_description
1 polymer ?
#
loop_
_entity_poly.entity_id
_entity_poly.type
_entity_poly.pdbx_seq_one_letter_code
_entity_poly.pdbx_strand_id
1 'polypeptide(L)'
;MTELHLTSLHLPSAPQRPACVIAGPCSAETEQQVLTTARDLAACGCRIFRAGVWKPRTKPGGFEGVGEVALPWLQQVKAQTGMLTATEVATPEHVALCLKHGIDVLWVGARTVANPFAMQALADSLRGEDVPVLVKNPVNPDLELWIGALQRLNRAGITRLGAILRGFSSYGKKAYRNLPMWQIAIELRRRIPQLPLICDPSHIGGRRDFIAPLSQQALDLGFDGLIVESHCHPQEAWSDAQQQVTPAMLNQILQTLVVRSTRAVDEGLRPLRAQIDDIDNQLMMLLAQRMQVCRQIGMYKKVRNLAVLQTNRYNEILEKRGEQARLCGMSAQFAAEVFEHIHEESVRQQLQVINGEVKP
;
A
#
# COMPACT_ATOMS: atom_id res chain seq x y z
N MET A 1 1.61 19.63 5.44
CA MET A 1 1.97 18.68 4.35
C MET A 1 3.38 18.17 4.62
N THR A 2 3.65 16.89 4.39
CA THR A 2 4.99 16.32 4.56
C THR A 2 5.82 16.70 3.33
N GLU A 3 6.74 17.66 3.45
CA GLU A 3 7.62 18.00 2.34
C GLU A 3 8.71 16.95 2.16
N LEU A 4 8.73 16.31 0.99
CA LEU A 4 9.84 15.52 0.49
C LEU A 4 10.38 16.18 -0.79
N HIS A 5 11.69 16.30 -0.90
CA HIS A 5 12.34 16.73 -2.13
C HIS A 5 12.47 15.52 -3.06
N LEU A 6 11.51 15.37 -3.96
CA LEU A 6 11.47 14.24 -4.89
C LEU A 6 11.82 14.68 -6.31
N THR A 7 12.62 13.86 -6.96
CA THR A 7 12.87 13.91 -8.40
C THR A 7 12.18 12.73 -9.08
N SER A 8 12.06 12.79 -10.41
CA SER A 8 11.43 11.70 -11.16
C SER A 8 12.12 10.36 -10.89
N LEU A 9 11.32 9.33 -10.64
CA LEU A 9 11.83 7.98 -10.41
C LEU A 9 12.49 7.38 -11.68
N HIS A 10 12.10 7.87 -12.87
CA HIS A 10 12.61 7.45 -14.19
C HIS A 10 12.64 5.93 -14.37
N LEU A 11 11.62 5.24 -13.89
CA LEU A 11 11.45 3.81 -14.16
C LEU A 11 10.81 3.63 -15.54
N PRO A 12 11.41 2.81 -16.42
CA PRO A 12 10.91 2.61 -17.77
C PRO A 12 9.58 1.84 -17.73
N SER A 13 8.64 2.27 -18.55
CA SER A 13 7.43 1.52 -18.92
C SER A 13 7.59 0.96 -20.34
N ALA A 14 6.88 -0.12 -20.63
CA ALA A 14 6.81 -0.60 -22.01
C ALA A 14 6.00 0.40 -22.87
N PRO A 15 6.39 0.63 -24.16
CA PRO A 15 5.74 1.64 -25.01
C PRO A 15 4.20 1.51 -25.13
N GLN A 16 3.68 0.31 -24.96
CA GLN A 16 2.24 -0.01 -25.04
C GLN A 16 1.58 -0.16 -23.66
N ARG A 17 2.30 0.10 -22.57
CA ARG A 17 1.85 -0.08 -21.19
C ARG A 17 2.20 1.17 -20.38
N PRO A 18 1.23 2.04 -20.10
CA PRO A 18 1.47 3.28 -19.36
C PRO A 18 1.85 3.07 -17.89
N ALA A 19 1.57 1.90 -17.32
CA ALA A 19 2.00 1.56 -15.95
C ALA A 19 3.39 0.92 -15.94
N CYS A 20 4.24 1.32 -15.00
CA CYS A 20 5.51 0.65 -14.73
C CYS A 20 5.27 -0.76 -14.20
N VAL A 21 5.93 -1.77 -14.80
CA VAL A 21 5.83 -3.16 -14.35
C VAL A 21 7.21 -3.67 -13.96
N ILE A 22 7.36 -4.04 -12.69
CA ILE A 22 8.54 -4.70 -12.13
C ILE A 22 8.17 -6.17 -11.95
N ALA A 23 8.85 -7.08 -12.65
CA ALA A 23 8.49 -8.49 -12.63
C ALA A 23 9.72 -9.41 -12.49
N GLY A 24 9.53 -10.55 -11.86
CA GLY A 24 10.55 -11.57 -11.65
C GLY A 24 10.29 -12.41 -10.41
N PRO A 25 11.15 -13.37 -10.11
CA PRO A 25 10.86 -14.35 -9.07
C PRO A 25 10.84 -13.73 -7.66
N CYS A 26 10.16 -14.41 -6.74
CA CYS A 26 10.21 -14.09 -5.32
C CYS A 26 11.66 -14.08 -4.84
N SER A 27 12.40 -15.12 -5.18
CA SER A 27 13.83 -15.29 -4.85
C SER A 27 14.66 -15.62 -6.08
N ALA A 28 15.91 -15.14 -6.12
CA ALA A 28 16.93 -15.75 -6.93
C ALA A 28 17.31 -17.10 -6.28
N GLU A 29 17.21 -18.20 -7.03
CA GLU A 29 17.40 -19.56 -6.50
C GLU A 29 18.59 -20.25 -7.18
N THR A 30 18.63 -20.19 -8.50
CA THR A 30 19.74 -20.65 -9.32
C THR A 30 19.95 -19.70 -10.48
N GLU A 31 21.17 -19.68 -11.04
CA GLU A 31 21.49 -18.86 -12.22
C GLU A 31 20.55 -19.17 -13.39
N GLN A 32 20.32 -20.46 -13.66
CA GLN A 32 19.44 -20.89 -14.74
C GLN A 32 18.01 -20.40 -14.54
N GLN A 33 17.45 -20.52 -13.32
CA GLN A 33 16.11 -20.03 -13.00
C GLN A 33 16.00 -18.52 -13.23
N VAL A 34 16.96 -17.73 -12.75
CA VAL A 34 17.00 -16.28 -12.91
C VAL A 34 17.04 -15.88 -14.38
N LEU A 35 17.99 -16.44 -15.15
CA LEU A 35 18.19 -16.09 -16.55
C LEU A 35 17.03 -16.55 -17.45
N THR A 36 16.46 -17.74 -17.19
CA THR A 36 15.30 -18.22 -17.95
C THR A 36 14.09 -17.32 -17.70
N THR A 37 13.79 -17.02 -16.43
CA THR A 37 12.68 -16.13 -16.08
C THR A 37 12.87 -14.73 -16.70
N ALA A 38 14.11 -14.22 -16.69
CA ALA A 38 14.42 -12.90 -17.24
C ALA A 38 14.22 -12.84 -18.76
N ARG A 39 14.71 -13.84 -19.52
CA ARG A 39 14.51 -13.89 -20.98
C ARG A 39 13.03 -13.94 -21.35
N ASP A 40 12.25 -14.77 -20.65
CA ASP A 40 10.81 -14.90 -20.89
C ASP A 40 10.06 -13.59 -20.59
N LEU A 41 10.43 -12.90 -19.51
CA LEU A 41 9.86 -11.59 -19.15
C LEU A 41 10.25 -10.50 -20.13
N ALA A 42 11.50 -10.48 -20.59
CA ALA A 42 11.96 -9.55 -21.62
C ALA A 42 11.20 -9.74 -22.94
N ALA A 43 10.99 -10.99 -23.36
CA ALA A 43 10.17 -11.33 -24.53
C ALA A 43 8.71 -10.85 -24.39
N CYS A 44 8.19 -10.81 -23.17
CA CYS A 44 6.87 -10.22 -22.85
C CYS A 44 6.89 -8.69 -22.75
N GLY A 45 8.01 -8.03 -22.99
CA GLY A 45 8.15 -6.56 -22.97
C GLY A 45 8.33 -5.95 -21.59
N CYS A 46 8.64 -6.73 -20.57
CA CYS A 46 9.04 -6.19 -19.26
C CYS A 46 10.36 -5.44 -19.37
N ARG A 47 10.52 -4.37 -18.59
CA ARG A 47 11.69 -3.50 -18.63
C ARG A 47 12.48 -3.49 -17.32
N ILE A 48 11.90 -4.01 -16.25
CA ILE A 48 12.53 -4.07 -14.93
C ILE A 48 12.35 -5.48 -14.38
N PHE A 49 13.48 -6.14 -14.13
CA PHE A 49 13.53 -7.47 -13.54
C PHE A 49 13.77 -7.36 -12.03
N ARG A 50 12.98 -8.07 -11.25
CA ARG A 50 13.17 -8.20 -9.81
C ARG A 50 13.60 -9.61 -9.42
N ALA A 51 14.48 -9.74 -8.43
CA ALA A 51 14.68 -11.00 -7.72
C ALA A 51 15.19 -10.69 -6.30
N GLY A 52 14.59 -11.32 -5.28
CA GLY A 52 15.11 -11.20 -3.91
C GLY A 52 16.33 -12.08 -3.73
N VAL A 53 17.49 -11.52 -3.41
CA VAL A 53 18.69 -12.28 -3.13
C VAL A 53 18.87 -12.60 -1.65
N TRP A 54 18.28 -11.79 -0.78
CA TRP A 54 18.13 -12.01 0.66
C TRP A 54 16.67 -12.05 1.03
N LYS A 55 16.28 -12.92 1.95
CA LYS A 55 14.88 -13.15 2.35
C LYS A 55 14.75 -13.12 3.87
N PRO A 56 14.38 -11.99 4.47
CA PRO A 56 14.10 -11.94 5.90
C PRO A 56 12.86 -12.81 6.22
N ARG A 57 13.06 -13.89 6.97
CA ARG A 57 11.98 -14.82 7.32
C ARG A 57 11.44 -14.55 8.71
N THR A 58 10.12 -14.72 8.88
CA THR A 58 9.48 -14.60 10.19
C THR A 58 9.80 -15.81 11.09
N LYS A 59 9.98 -16.99 10.48
CA LYS A 59 10.31 -18.22 11.19
C LYS A 59 11.67 -18.72 10.71
N PRO A 60 12.54 -19.22 11.61
CA PRO A 60 13.79 -19.83 11.21
C PRO A 60 13.56 -21.13 10.43
N GLY A 61 14.56 -21.56 9.67
CA GLY A 61 14.52 -22.83 8.90
C GLY A 61 13.88 -22.74 7.53
N GLY A 62 13.40 -21.56 7.08
CA GLY A 62 13.00 -21.33 5.69
C GLY A 62 14.19 -20.92 4.81
N PHE A 63 14.00 -20.93 3.48
CA PHE A 63 14.99 -20.44 2.54
C PHE A 63 15.22 -18.92 2.72
N GLU A 64 16.42 -18.53 3.08
CA GLU A 64 16.78 -17.14 3.40
C GLU A 64 17.42 -16.38 2.23
N GLY A 65 17.46 -17.00 1.04
CA GLY A 65 18.11 -16.48 -0.16
C GLY A 65 19.52 -17.04 -0.33
N VAL A 66 20.09 -16.89 -1.51
CA VAL A 66 21.46 -17.33 -1.82
C VAL A 66 22.49 -16.23 -1.55
N GLY A 67 22.04 -15.02 -1.27
CA GLY A 67 22.91 -13.90 -0.92
C GLY A 67 23.70 -13.35 -2.11
N GLU A 68 24.92 -12.85 -1.84
CA GLU A 68 25.79 -12.17 -2.79
C GLU A 68 26.02 -12.98 -4.08
N VAL A 69 26.03 -14.31 -4.01
CA VAL A 69 26.25 -15.20 -5.17
C VAL A 69 25.26 -14.92 -6.32
N ALA A 70 24.04 -14.43 -6.02
CA ALA A 70 23.06 -14.12 -7.05
C ALA A 70 23.25 -12.76 -7.72
N LEU A 71 24.05 -11.86 -7.17
CA LEU A 71 24.24 -10.52 -7.74
C LEU A 71 24.91 -10.57 -9.14
N PRO A 72 25.92 -11.40 -9.40
CA PRO A 72 26.43 -11.64 -10.76
C PRO A 72 25.36 -12.15 -11.74
N TRP A 73 24.39 -12.95 -11.28
CA TRP A 73 23.28 -13.41 -12.14
C TRP A 73 22.38 -12.24 -12.58
N LEU A 74 22.15 -11.28 -11.68
CA LEU A 74 21.40 -10.06 -12.01
C LEU A 74 22.19 -9.17 -13.01
N GLN A 75 23.51 -9.09 -12.90
CA GLN A 75 24.35 -8.43 -13.91
C GLN A 75 24.19 -9.10 -15.29
N GLN A 76 24.16 -10.43 -15.33
CA GLN A 76 23.92 -11.16 -16.58
C GLN A 76 22.52 -10.91 -17.15
N VAL A 77 21.48 -10.82 -16.29
CA VAL A 77 20.13 -10.41 -16.73
C VAL A 77 20.21 -9.07 -17.47
N LYS A 78 20.84 -8.07 -16.88
CA LYS A 78 21.02 -6.75 -17.51
C LYS A 78 21.76 -6.85 -18.84
N ALA A 79 22.87 -7.57 -18.89
CA ALA A 79 23.68 -7.74 -20.08
C ALA A 79 22.94 -8.47 -21.21
N GLN A 80 22.16 -9.52 -20.89
CA GLN A 80 21.47 -10.36 -21.88
C GLN A 80 20.14 -9.78 -22.36
N THR A 81 19.44 -9.01 -21.52
CA THR A 81 18.06 -8.59 -21.80
C THR A 81 17.88 -7.07 -21.93
N GLY A 82 18.84 -6.29 -21.45
CA GLY A 82 18.74 -4.83 -21.36
C GLY A 82 17.74 -4.35 -20.29
N MET A 83 17.16 -5.24 -19.49
CA MET A 83 16.28 -4.84 -18.38
C MET A 83 17.08 -4.21 -17.25
N LEU A 84 16.50 -3.23 -16.57
CA LEU A 84 16.98 -2.80 -15.27
C LEU A 84 16.77 -3.91 -14.23
N THR A 85 17.67 -3.98 -13.25
CA THR A 85 17.61 -5.00 -12.19
C THR A 85 17.23 -4.39 -10.87
N ALA A 86 16.43 -5.11 -10.09
CA ALA A 86 15.95 -4.68 -8.78
C ALA A 86 16.10 -5.80 -7.74
N THR A 87 16.48 -5.45 -6.50
CA THR A 87 16.51 -6.40 -5.37
C THR A 87 16.20 -5.74 -4.04
N GLU A 88 15.87 -6.58 -3.04
CA GLU A 88 15.63 -6.15 -1.66
C GLU A 88 16.94 -5.87 -0.93
N VAL A 89 16.96 -4.78 -0.15
CA VAL A 89 18.04 -4.49 0.79
C VAL A 89 17.47 -4.35 2.20
N ALA A 90 18.21 -4.83 3.20
CA ALA A 90 17.80 -4.80 4.60
C ALA A 90 18.92 -4.29 5.52
N THR A 91 20.16 -4.27 5.08
CA THR A 91 21.34 -3.83 5.84
C THR A 91 22.26 -2.95 4.99
N PRO A 92 23.15 -2.16 5.60
CA PRO A 92 24.19 -1.40 4.88
C PRO A 92 25.07 -2.26 3.99
N GLU A 93 25.40 -3.48 4.41
CA GLU A 93 26.19 -4.43 3.61
C GLU A 93 25.49 -4.83 2.32
N HIS A 94 24.14 -5.05 2.40
CA HIS A 94 23.35 -5.32 1.20
C HIS A 94 23.38 -4.16 0.22
N VAL A 95 23.32 -2.92 0.71
CA VAL A 95 23.42 -1.70 -0.12
C VAL A 95 24.78 -1.66 -0.80
N ALA A 96 25.89 -1.80 -0.06
CA ALA A 96 27.24 -1.76 -0.60
C ALA A 96 27.45 -2.82 -1.69
N LEU A 97 26.99 -4.05 -1.47
CA LEU A 97 27.07 -5.14 -2.43
C LEU A 97 26.23 -4.86 -3.69
N CYS A 98 25.01 -4.35 -3.53
CA CYS A 98 24.15 -3.99 -4.67
C CYS A 98 24.77 -2.89 -5.52
N LEU A 99 25.31 -1.84 -4.91
CA LEU A 99 25.99 -0.74 -5.62
C LEU A 99 27.24 -1.24 -6.34
N LYS A 100 28.08 -2.06 -5.67
CA LYS A 100 29.27 -2.70 -6.27
C LYS A 100 28.91 -3.51 -7.52
N HIS A 101 27.78 -4.21 -7.51
CA HIS A 101 27.31 -5.03 -8.62
C HIS A 101 26.39 -4.28 -9.61
N GLY A 102 26.23 -2.96 -9.48
CA GLY A 102 25.50 -2.13 -10.43
C GLY A 102 24.00 -2.47 -10.52
N ILE A 103 23.37 -2.84 -9.41
CA ILE A 103 21.91 -3.01 -9.33
C ILE A 103 21.24 -1.66 -9.49
N ASP A 104 20.24 -1.58 -10.38
CA ASP A 104 19.67 -0.32 -10.83
C ASP A 104 18.59 0.24 -9.89
N VAL A 105 17.87 -0.62 -9.16
CA VAL A 105 16.76 -0.24 -8.27
C VAL A 105 16.83 -1.04 -6.98
N LEU A 106 16.73 -0.38 -5.86
CA LEU A 106 16.67 -1.02 -4.56
C LEU A 106 15.25 -0.95 -4.00
N TRP A 107 14.79 -1.99 -3.29
CA TRP A 107 13.61 -1.82 -2.45
C TRP A 107 13.87 -2.24 -1.03
N VAL A 108 13.19 -1.55 -0.10
CA VAL A 108 13.23 -1.87 1.32
C VAL A 108 11.99 -2.68 1.68
N GLY A 109 12.20 -3.84 2.29
CA GLY A 109 11.14 -4.76 2.66
C GLY A 109 10.31 -4.29 3.86
N ALA A 110 9.07 -4.77 3.95
CA ALA A 110 8.09 -4.35 4.96
C ALA A 110 8.57 -4.57 6.42
N ARG A 111 9.37 -5.60 6.68
CA ARG A 111 9.93 -5.87 8.02
C ARG A 111 11.02 -4.88 8.40
N THR A 112 11.84 -4.50 7.44
CA THR A 112 12.91 -3.50 7.61
C THR A 112 12.29 -2.12 7.81
N VAL A 113 11.28 -1.75 7.01
CA VAL A 113 10.54 -0.49 7.15
C VAL A 113 9.89 -0.33 8.53
N ALA A 114 9.46 -1.44 9.16
CA ALA A 114 8.91 -1.42 10.51
C ALA A 114 9.94 -1.11 11.61
N ASN A 115 11.24 -1.02 11.28
CA ASN A 115 12.30 -0.74 12.24
C ASN A 115 13.01 0.59 11.91
N PRO A 116 12.76 1.67 12.68
CA PRO A 116 13.37 2.97 12.44
C PRO A 116 14.91 2.99 12.51
N PHE A 117 15.53 2.13 13.32
CA PHE A 117 17.00 2.03 13.39
C PHE A 117 17.57 1.41 12.11
N ALA A 118 16.97 0.33 11.61
CA ALA A 118 17.37 -0.28 10.36
C ALA A 118 17.17 0.69 9.18
N MET A 119 16.05 1.42 9.16
CA MET A 119 15.81 2.46 8.15
C MET A 119 16.82 3.60 8.21
N GLN A 120 17.27 4.01 9.41
CA GLN A 120 18.31 5.02 9.54
C GLN A 120 19.66 4.50 9.02
N ALA A 121 20.04 3.28 9.38
CA ALA A 121 21.28 2.67 8.91
C ALA A 121 21.30 2.55 7.36
N LEU A 122 20.19 2.15 6.75
CA LEU A 122 20.05 2.12 5.31
C LEU A 122 20.15 3.53 4.67
N ALA A 123 19.47 4.52 5.28
CA ALA A 123 19.53 5.90 4.80
C ALA A 123 20.96 6.46 4.83
N ASP A 124 21.70 6.17 5.91
CA ASP A 124 23.08 6.63 6.04
C ASP A 124 24.03 5.92 5.04
N SER A 125 23.80 4.64 4.74
CA SER A 125 24.58 3.89 3.77
C SER A 125 24.31 4.30 2.31
N LEU A 126 23.19 4.93 2.04
CA LEU A 126 22.79 5.43 0.72
C LEU A 126 23.19 6.90 0.49
N ARG A 127 23.78 7.55 1.49
CA ARG A 127 24.13 8.98 1.40
C ARG A 127 25.11 9.26 0.27
N GLY A 128 24.71 10.15 -0.65
CA GLY A 128 25.51 10.52 -1.82
C GLY A 128 25.29 9.64 -3.04
N GLU A 129 24.47 8.61 -2.94
CA GLU A 129 24.16 7.72 -4.05
C GLU A 129 22.91 8.20 -4.84
N ASP A 130 22.96 8.10 -6.17
CA ASP A 130 21.83 8.37 -7.07
C ASP A 130 21.19 7.06 -7.54
N VAL A 131 20.58 6.33 -6.63
CA VAL A 131 19.87 5.08 -6.93
C VAL A 131 18.40 5.21 -6.57
N PRO A 132 17.45 4.76 -7.43
CA PRO A 132 16.04 4.69 -7.08
C PRO A 132 15.79 3.73 -5.92
N VAL A 133 15.04 4.18 -4.91
CA VAL A 133 14.67 3.35 -3.76
C VAL A 133 13.16 3.28 -3.61
N LEU A 134 12.63 2.07 -3.64
CA LEU A 134 11.22 1.79 -3.42
C LEU A 134 11.00 1.31 -1.98
N VAL A 135 10.04 1.88 -1.28
CA VAL A 135 9.79 1.58 0.14
C VAL A 135 8.46 0.85 0.28
N LYS A 136 8.49 -0.42 0.67
CA LYS A 136 7.24 -1.16 0.98
C LYS A 136 6.58 -0.56 2.22
N ASN A 137 5.24 -0.65 2.30
CA ASN A 137 4.55 -0.32 3.55
C ASN A 137 5.03 -1.23 4.69
N PRO A 138 5.05 -0.75 5.96
CA PRO A 138 5.37 -1.59 7.11
C PRO A 138 4.38 -2.76 7.25
N VAL A 139 4.75 -3.78 8.00
CA VAL A 139 3.91 -4.98 8.19
C VAL A 139 2.57 -4.62 8.85
N ASN A 140 2.59 -3.78 9.87
CA ASN A 140 1.41 -3.24 10.56
C ASN A 140 0.84 -2.01 9.83
N PRO A 141 -0.46 -1.71 9.96
CA PRO A 141 -1.12 -0.58 9.30
C PRO A 141 -0.81 0.75 10.00
N ASP A 142 0.39 1.26 9.76
CA ASP A 142 0.92 2.49 10.33
C ASP A 142 1.45 3.40 9.22
N LEU A 143 0.68 4.44 8.89
CA LEU A 143 1.02 5.41 7.87
C LEU A 143 2.19 6.30 8.27
N GLU A 144 2.28 6.70 9.54
CA GLU A 144 3.33 7.59 10.02
C GLU A 144 4.70 6.89 9.99
N LEU A 145 4.71 5.59 10.28
CA LEU A 145 5.92 4.78 10.16
C LEU A 145 6.39 4.66 8.71
N TRP A 146 5.44 4.52 7.75
CA TRP A 146 5.76 4.48 6.33
C TRP A 146 6.31 5.82 5.84
N ILE A 147 5.66 6.92 6.19
CA ILE A 147 6.13 8.29 5.87
C ILE A 147 7.49 8.53 6.52
N GLY A 148 7.68 8.15 7.78
CA GLY A 148 8.95 8.29 8.49
C GLY A 148 10.12 7.58 7.81
N ALA A 149 9.87 6.39 7.23
CA ALA A 149 10.88 5.66 6.45
C ALA A 149 11.28 6.44 5.18
N LEU A 150 10.30 6.96 4.43
CA LEU A 150 10.55 7.81 3.26
C LEU A 150 11.32 9.09 3.62
N GLN A 151 10.95 9.75 4.73
CA GLN A 151 11.62 10.95 5.21
C GLN A 151 13.09 10.71 5.57
N ARG A 152 13.42 9.56 6.19
CA ARG A 152 14.81 9.23 6.53
C ARG A 152 15.68 9.12 5.29
N LEU A 153 15.22 8.40 4.27
CA LEU A 153 15.91 8.29 2.98
C LEU A 153 16.04 9.65 2.30
N ASN A 154 14.97 10.44 2.29
CA ASN A 154 14.98 11.75 1.63
C ASN A 154 15.93 12.75 2.33
N ARG A 155 15.97 12.75 3.67
CA ARG A 155 16.94 13.55 4.45
C ARG A 155 18.39 13.12 4.24
N ALA A 156 18.64 11.86 3.90
CA ALA A 156 19.95 11.37 3.51
C ALA A 156 20.36 11.77 2.09
N GLY A 157 19.46 12.40 1.33
CA GLY A 157 19.71 12.90 -0.03
C GLY A 157 19.11 12.03 -1.12
N ILE A 158 18.41 10.94 -0.79
CA ILE A 158 17.75 10.11 -1.79
C ILE A 158 16.47 10.79 -2.26
N THR A 159 16.48 11.29 -3.50
CA THR A 159 15.34 12.02 -4.10
C THR A 159 14.49 11.16 -5.02
N ARG A 160 15.05 10.05 -5.55
CA ARG A 160 14.36 9.10 -6.44
C ARG A 160 13.65 8.02 -5.62
N LEU A 161 12.55 8.40 -4.97
CA LEU A 161 11.78 7.54 -4.08
C LEU A 161 10.45 7.12 -4.70
N GLY A 162 9.99 5.91 -4.36
CA GLY A 162 8.65 5.43 -4.62
C GLY A 162 8.15 4.57 -3.46
N ALA A 163 6.85 4.37 -3.37
CA ALA A 163 6.23 3.54 -2.34
C ALA A 163 5.59 2.29 -2.95
N ILE A 164 5.68 1.16 -2.25
CA ILE A 164 5.05 -0.10 -2.66
C ILE A 164 4.02 -0.51 -1.61
N LEU A 165 2.75 -0.61 -2.03
CA LEU A 165 1.71 -1.23 -1.23
C LEU A 165 1.73 -2.74 -1.43
N ARG A 166 2.08 -3.50 -0.38
CA ARG A 166 2.09 -4.98 -0.36
C ARG A 166 1.06 -5.57 0.60
N GLY A 167 0.19 -4.71 1.14
CA GLY A 167 -0.80 -5.05 2.15
C GLY A 167 -0.22 -5.13 3.57
N PHE A 168 -1.12 -5.19 4.53
CA PHE A 168 -0.82 -5.16 5.97
C PHE A 168 -1.21 -6.47 6.64
N SER A 169 -0.50 -6.83 7.69
CA SER A 169 -0.85 -7.99 8.50
C SER A 169 -2.20 -7.78 9.21
N SER A 170 -2.93 -8.85 9.39
CA SER A 170 -4.16 -8.86 10.17
C SER A 170 -4.28 -10.16 10.95
N TYR A 171 -4.97 -10.12 12.08
CA TYR A 171 -5.26 -11.30 12.86
C TYR A 171 -6.43 -12.10 12.25
N GLY A 172 -6.36 -13.43 12.35
CA GLY A 172 -7.40 -14.34 11.88
C GLY A 172 -7.33 -14.68 10.38
N LYS A 173 -8.24 -15.57 9.91
CA LYS A 173 -8.35 -15.97 8.51
C LYS A 173 -9.03 -14.86 7.69
N LYS A 174 -8.42 -14.46 6.58
CA LYS A 174 -8.92 -13.47 5.65
C LYS A 174 -8.86 -14.01 4.22
N ALA A 175 -9.58 -13.33 3.30
CA ALA A 175 -9.53 -13.66 1.88
C ALA A 175 -8.13 -13.43 1.30
N TYR A 176 -7.46 -12.37 1.70
CA TYR A 176 -6.11 -12.00 1.29
C TYR A 176 -5.06 -12.45 2.32
N ARG A 177 -3.85 -12.71 1.83
CA ARG A 177 -2.68 -12.97 2.70
C ARG A 177 -2.33 -11.75 3.56
N ASN A 178 -2.38 -10.55 2.95
CA ASN A 178 -2.22 -9.27 3.62
C ASN A 178 -3.33 -8.34 3.16
N LEU A 179 -4.02 -7.68 4.08
CA LEU A 179 -5.12 -6.78 3.72
C LEU A 179 -4.58 -5.56 2.98
N PRO A 180 -5.11 -5.18 1.82
CA PRO A 180 -4.60 -4.04 1.07
C PRO A 180 -4.76 -2.71 1.80
N MET A 181 -5.85 -2.53 2.57
CA MET A 181 -6.16 -1.28 3.30
C MET A 181 -5.88 -0.03 2.44
N TRP A 182 -6.51 0.01 1.27
CA TRP A 182 -6.28 1.01 0.22
C TRP A 182 -6.28 2.45 0.73
N GLN A 183 -7.09 2.75 1.75
CA GLN A 183 -7.19 4.08 2.33
C GLN A 183 -5.87 4.60 2.89
N ILE A 184 -4.99 3.71 3.39
CA ILE A 184 -3.66 4.12 3.87
C ILE A 184 -2.79 4.59 2.69
N ALA A 185 -2.82 3.89 1.57
CA ALA A 185 -2.09 4.30 0.37
C ALA A 185 -2.68 5.56 -0.28
N ILE A 186 -4.01 5.69 -0.30
CA ILE A 186 -4.71 6.90 -0.75
C ILE A 186 -4.32 8.10 0.11
N GLU A 187 -4.28 7.94 1.43
CA GLU A 187 -3.88 9.00 2.36
C GLU A 187 -2.38 9.34 2.22
N LEU A 188 -1.52 8.33 1.96
CA LEU A 188 -0.11 8.59 1.62
C LEU A 188 0.00 9.46 0.37
N ARG A 189 -0.73 9.13 -0.70
CA ARG A 189 -0.79 9.92 -1.94
C ARG A 189 -1.32 11.34 -1.69
N ARG A 190 -2.35 11.48 -0.86
CA ARG A 190 -2.92 12.78 -0.51
C ARG A 190 -1.89 13.68 0.19
N ARG A 191 -1.07 13.11 1.08
CA ARG A 191 -0.02 13.87 1.80
C ARG A 191 1.22 14.13 0.96
N ILE A 192 1.55 13.25 0.03
CA ILE A 192 2.74 13.32 -0.83
C ILE A 192 2.30 13.05 -2.29
N PRO A 193 1.66 14.01 -2.97
CA PRO A 193 1.03 13.78 -4.28
C PRO A 193 2.01 13.36 -5.39
N GLN A 194 3.27 13.78 -5.31
CA GLN A 194 4.30 13.48 -6.30
C GLN A 194 4.98 12.12 -6.09
N LEU A 195 4.71 11.40 -4.99
CA LEU A 195 5.32 10.11 -4.71
C LEU A 195 4.71 9.01 -5.58
N PRO A 196 5.47 8.32 -6.44
CA PRO A 196 4.96 7.18 -7.18
C PRO A 196 4.52 6.05 -6.27
N LEU A 197 3.31 5.51 -6.53
CA LEU A 197 2.74 4.36 -5.82
C LEU A 197 2.72 3.14 -6.73
N ILE A 198 3.29 2.05 -6.25
CA ILE A 198 3.35 0.74 -6.91
C ILE A 198 2.57 -0.26 -6.08
N CYS A 199 1.75 -1.09 -6.72
CA CYS A 199 1.03 -2.16 -6.03
C CYS A 199 1.78 -3.49 -6.17
N ASP A 200 1.83 -4.26 -5.09
CA ASP A 200 2.35 -5.63 -5.02
C ASP A 200 1.17 -6.62 -4.84
N PRO A 201 0.46 -6.99 -5.91
CA PRO A 201 -0.70 -7.86 -5.83
C PRO A 201 -0.33 -9.28 -5.39
N SER A 202 0.91 -9.73 -5.62
CA SER A 202 1.39 -11.05 -5.23
C SER A 202 1.39 -11.23 -3.71
N HIS A 203 1.93 -10.24 -2.98
CA HIS A 203 1.97 -10.29 -1.53
C HIS A 203 0.64 -9.94 -0.87
N ILE A 204 -0.19 -9.09 -1.49
CA ILE A 204 -1.56 -8.83 -1.03
C ILE A 204 -2.38 -10.11 -1.13
N GLY A 205 -2.46 -10.70 -2.31
CA GLY A 205 -3.30 -11.86 -2.58
C GLY A 205 -2.80 -13.15 -1.94
N GLY A 206 -1.49 -13.41 -2.03
CA GLY A 206 -0.88 -14.68 -1.62
C GLY A 206 -1.24 -15.86 -2.52
N ARG A 207 -1.99 -15.63 -3.59
CA ARG A 207 -2.48 -16.62 -4.57
C ARG A 207 -2.55 -15.99 -5.96
N ARG A 208 -2.38 -16.82 -7.00
CA ARG A 208 -2.32 -16.39 -8.42
C ARG A 208 -3.61 -15.75 -8.92
N ASP A 209 -4.76 -16.28 -8.49
CA ASP A 209 -6.09 -15.83 -8.91
C ASP A 209 -6.43 -14.41 -8.46
N PHE A 210 -5.74 -13.89 -7.45
CA PHE A 210 -5.92 -12.51 -7.00
C PHE A 210 -5.05 -11.49 -7.74
N ILE A 211 -4.05 -11.90 -8.54
CA ILE A 211 -3.13 -10.95 -9.16
C ILE A 211 -3.85 -10.03 -10.15
N ALA A 212 -4.65 -10.57 -11.06
CA ALA A 212 -5.38 -9.77 -12.04
C ALA A 212 -6.37 -8.79 -11.38
N PRO A 213 -7.30 -9.23 -10.51
CA PRO A 213 -8.27 -8.31 -9.91
C PRO A 213 -7.61 -7.26 -9.00
N LEU A 214 -6.58 -7.60 -8.23
CA LEU A 214 -5.87 -6.63 -7.39
C LEU A 214 -5.06 -5.64 -8.23
N SER A 215 -4.46 -6.09 -9.33
CA SER A 215 -3.77 -5.22 -10.28
C SER A 215 -4.72 -4.20 -10.91
N GLN A 216 -5.90 -4.66 -11.36
CA GLN A 216 -6.91 -3.78 -11.91
C GLN A 216 -7.40 -2.77 -10.87
N GLN A 217 -7.70 -3.22 -9.67
CA GLN A 217 -8.15 -2.33 -8.60
C GLN A 217 -7.09 -1.25 -8.26
N ALA A 218 -5.81 -1.61 -8.23
CA ALA A 218 -4.74 -0.64 -8.04
C ALA A 218 -4.70 0.41 -9.15
N LEU A 219 -4.82 -0.01 -10.42
CA LEU A 219 -4.84 0.91 -11.57
C LEU A 219 -6.09 1.80 -11.57
N ASP A 220 -7.25 1.27 -11.16
CA ASP A 220 -8.48 2.04 -10.99
C ASP A 220 -8.35 3.12 -9.89
N LEU A 221 -7.53 2.85 -8.86
CA LEU A 221 -7.19 3.80 -7.80
C LEU A 221 -6.03 4.75 -8.17
N GLY A 222 -5.52 4.68 -9.41
CA GLY A 222 -4.50 5.58 -9.94
C GLY A 222 -3.08 5.24 -9.48
N PHE A 223 -2.77 4.00 -9.16
CA PHE A 223 -1.38 3.58 -8.92
C PHE A 223 -0.55 3.69 -10.20
N ASP A 224 0.73 4.03 -10.06
CA ASP A 224 1.64 4.30 -11.17
C ASP A 224 2.29 3.03 -11.74
N GLY A 225 2.20 1.92 -11.01
CA GLY A 225 2.83 0.67 -11.43
C GLY A 225 2.48 -0.55 -10.59
N LEU A 226 3.03 -1.67 -11.02
CA LEU A 226 2.86 -2.98 -10.39
C LEU A 226 4.23 -3.61 -10.15
N ILE A 227 4.37 -4.34 -9.04
CA ILE A 227 5.49 -5.26 -8.81
C ILE A 227 4.92 -6.66 -8.59
N VAL A 228 5.23 -7.59 -9.51
CA VAL A 228 4.59 -8.91 -9.57
C VAL A 228 5.63 -10.02 -9.50
N GLU A 229 5.34 -11.03 -8.70
CA GLU A 229 6.18 -12.22 -8.62
C GLU A 229 5.89 -13.17 -9.80
N SER A 230 6.93 -13.41 -10.60
CA SER A 230 6.88 -14.28 -11.78
C SER A 230 8.09 -15.19 -11.82
N HIS A 231 7.86 -16.48 -12.12
CA HIS A 231 8.87 -17.52 -12.10
C HIS A 231 8.67 -18.44 -13.29
N CYS A 232 9.75 -18.93 -13.94
CA CYS A 232 9.66 -19.84 -15.09
C CYS A 232 8.89 -21.14 -14.75
N HIS A 233 9.08 -21.67 -13.53
CA HIS A 233 8.39 -22.87 -12.99
C HIS A 233 7.86 -22.59 -11.59
N PRO A 234 6.72 -21.87 -11.43
CA PRO A 234 6.26 -21.42 -10.12
C PRO A 234 6.01 -22.54 -9.08
N GLN A 235 5.69 -23.75 -9.52
CA GLN A 235 5.47 -24.89 -8.63
C GLN A 235 6.75 -25.39 -7.97
N GLU A 236 7.89 -25.14 -8.59
CA GLU A 236 9.22 -25.59 -8.14
C GLU A 236 9.94 -24.51 -7.32
N ALA A 237 9.32 -23.32 -7.18
CA ALA A 237 9.92 -22.20 -6.49
C ALA A 237 10.19 -22.50 -5.01
N TRP A 238 11.38 -22.15 -4.54
CA TRP A 238 11.80 -22.39 -3.15
C TRP A 238 11.13 -21.43 -2.16
N SER A 239 10.50 -20.37 -2.66
CA SER A 239 9.75 -19.42 -1.85
C SER A 239 8.47 -18.96 -2.52
N ASP A 240 7.40 -18.84 -1.74
CA ASP A 240 6.12 -18.24 -2.11
C ASP A 240 5.51 -18.77 -3.44
N ALA A 241 5.67 -20.08 -3.71
CA ALA A 241 5.27 -20.76 -4.94
C ALA A 241 3.80 -20.50 -5.35
N GLN A 242 2.89 -20.36 -4.39
CA GLN A 242 1.45 -20.25 -4.65
C GLN A 242 1.03 -18.91 -5.27
N GLN A 243 1.82 -17.85 -5.05
CA GLN A 243 1.48 -16.51 -5.52
C GLN A 243 2.23 -16.09 -6.80
N GLN A 244 3.23 -16.85 -7.23
CA GLN A 244 4.00 -16.55 -8.43
C GLN A 244 3.27 -17.05 -9.69
N VAL A 245 3.27 -16.25 -10.74
CA VAL A 245 2.74 -16.60 -12.07
C VAL A 245 3.88 -16.88 -13.04
N THR A 246 3.60 -17.60 -14.14
CA THR A 246 4.58 -17.70 -15.23
C THR A 246 4.67 -16.39 -15.99
N PRO A 247 5.81 -16.09 -16.69
CA PRO A 247 5.91 -14.93 -17.58
C PRO A 247 4.78 -14.85 -18.61
N ALA A 248 4.39 -15.99 -19.20
CA ALA A 248 3.29 -16.05 -20.15
C ALA A 248 1.95 -15.65 -19.50
N MET A 249 1.65 -16.17 -18.29
CA MET A 249 0.44 -15.81 -17.55
C MET A 249 0.45 -14.33 -17.15
N LEU A 250 1.60 -13.80 -16.71
CA LEU A 250 1.74 -12.38 -16.44
C LEU A 250 1.43 -11.53 -17.67
N ASN A 251 1.96 -11.92 -18.82
CA ASN A 251 1.69 -11.21 -20.07
C ASN A 251 0.19 -11.18 -20.40
N GLN A 252 -0.50 -12.32 -20.26
CA GLN A 252 -1.96 -12.38 -20.44
C GLN A 252 -2.69 -11.44 -19.48
N ILE A 253 -2.35 -11.45 -18.20
CA ILE A 253 -2.93 -10.54 -17.20
C ILE A 253 -2.72 -9.09 -17.64
N LEU A 254 -1.50 -8.70 -17.95
CA LEU A 254 -1.16 -7.32 -18.32
C LEU A 254 -1.87 -6.84 -19.59
N GLN A 255 -2.22 -7.73 -20.51
CA GLN A 255 -3.00 -7.41 -21.71
C GLN A 255 -4.49 -7.12 -21.42
N THR A 256 -5.02 -7.66 -20.33
CA THR A 256 -6.42 -7.45 -19.92
C THR A 256 -6.63 -6.21 -19.06
N LEU A 257 -5.55 -5.66 -18.49
CA LEU A 257 -5.65 -4.50 -17.59
C LEU A 257 -5.99 -3.22 -18.33
N VAL A 258 -6.93 -2.47 -17.78
CA VAL A 258 -7.33 -1.15 -18.24
C VAL A 258 -6.63 -0.09 -17.40
N VAL A 259 -5.81 0.73 -18.03
CA VAL A 259 -5.18 1.88 -17.35
C VAL A 259 -6.07 3.09 -17.49
N ARG A 260 -6.46 3.68 -16.36
CA ARG A 260 -7.35 4.84 -16.34
C ARG A 260 -6.53 6.13 -16.23
N SER A 261 -6.98 7.16 -16.93
CA SER A 261 -6.35 8.49 -16.85
C SER A 261 -6.69 9.15 -15.51
N THR A 262 -5.67 9.60 -14.82
CA THR A 262 -5.81 10.44 -13.62
C THR A 262 -5.91 11.93 -13.95
N ARG A 263 -5.70 12.31 -15.22
CA ARG A 263 -5.62 13.72 -15.68
C ARG A 263 -6.87 14.22 -16.37
N ALA A 264 -7.84 13.38 -16.69
CA ALA A 264 -9.07 13.79 -17.36
C ALA A 264 -9.97 14.54 -16.38
N VAL A 265 -10.06 15.84 -16.52
CA VAL A 265 -11.20 16.61 -15.98
C VAL A 265 -12.37 16.33 -16.94
N ASP A 266 -13.15 15.31 -16.62
CA ASP A 266 -14.38 15.03 -17.34
C ASP A 266 -15.41 16.11 -16.94
N GLU A 267 -15.86 16.93 -17.91
CA GLU A 267 -16.89 17.93 -17.67
C GLU A 267 -18.20 17.31 -17.17
N GLY A 268 -18.47 16.04 -17.53
CA GLY A 268 -19.61 15.27 -17.04
C GLY A 268 -19.55 14.95 -15.54
N LEU A 269 -18.37 14.90 -14.94
CA LEU A 269 -18.22 14.69 -13.48
C LEU A 269 -18.51 15.94 -12.64
N ARG A 270 -18.39 17.13 -13.22
CA ARG A 270 -18.59 18.38 -12.48
C ARG A 270 -19.99 18.50 -11.85
N PRO A 271 -21.12 18.28 -12.58
CA PRO A 271 -22.44 18.33 -11.98
C PRO A 271 -22.69 17.23 -10.95
N LEU A 272 -22.12 16.03 -11.13
CA LEU A 272 -22.24 14.94 -10.14
C LEU A 272 -21.49 15.27 -8.84
N ARG A 273 -20.31 15.88 -8.93
CA ARG A 273 -19.58 16.36 -7.77
C ARG A 273 -20.33 17.47 -7.03
N ALA A 274 -20.92 18.41 -7.75
CA ALA A 274 -21.75 19.44 -7.15
C ALA A 274 -22.97 18.86 -6.40
N GLN A 275 -23.61 17.82 -6.94
CA GLN A 275 -24.68 17.12 -6.23
C GLN A 275 -24.18 16.45 -4.93
N ILE A 276 -22.97 15.84 -4.93
CA ILE A 276 -22.37 15.29 -3.72
C ILE A 276 -22.09 16.39 -2.70
N ASP A 277 -21.51 17.51 -3.12
CA ASP A 277 -21.22 18.66 -2.26
C ASP A 277 -22.49 19.19 -1.59
N ASP A 278 -23.62 19.27 -2.32
CA ASP A 278 -24.91 19.69 -1.78
C ASP A 278 -25.45 18.68 -0.74
N ILE A 279 -25.30 17.37 -1.00
CA ILE A 279 -25.68 16.33 -0.04
C ILE A 279 -24.79 16.39 1.21
N ASP A 280 -23.49 16.56 1.05
CA ASP A 280 -22.54 16.69 2.17
C ASP A 280 -22.86 17.91 3.04
N ASN A 281 -23.24 19.03 2.44
CA ASN A 281 -23.72 20.21 3.16
C ASN A 281 -24.97 19.88 4.00
N GLN A 282 -25.93 19.15 3.44
CA GLN A 282 -27.13 18.72 4.19
C GLN A 282 -26.77 17.76 5.32
N LEU A 283 -25.86 16.81 5.11
CA LEU A 283 -25.36 15.91 6.16
C LEU A 283 -24.71 16.69 7.30
N MET A 284 -23.88 17.70 7.00
CA MET A 284 -23.27 18.55 8.02
C MET A 284 -24.31 19.32 8.83
N MET A 285 -25.35 19.85 8.19
CA MET A 285 -26.44 20.54 8.90
C MET A 285 -27.20 19.56 9.83
N LEU A 286 -27.52 18.35 9.37
CA LEU A 286 -28.19 17.33 10.18
C LEU A 286 -27.33 16.85 11.36
N LEU A 287 -26.02 16.70 11.14
CA LEU A 287 -25.07 16.36 12.22
C LEU A 287 -25.00 17.50 13.26
N ALA A 288 -24.96 18.76 12.83
CA ALA A 288 -24.99 19.92 13.74
C ALA A 288 -26.26 19.96 14.59
N GLN A 289 -27.43 19.73 13.96
CA GLN A 289 -28.72 19.64 14.69
C GLN A 289 -28.71 18.48 15.70
N ARG A 290 -28.19 17.34 15.29
CA ARG A 290 -28.05 16.16 16.17
C ARG A 290 -27.15 16.45 17.36
N MET A 291 -26.02 17.14 17.18
CA MET A 291 -25.12 17.52 18.27
C MET A 291 -25.78 18.56 19.21
N GLN A 292 -26.61 19.45 18.70
CA GLN A 292 -27.40 20.35 19.53
C GLN A 292 -28.35 19.57 20.48
N VAL A 293 -29.04 18.55 19.97
CA VAL A 293 -29.86 17.66 20.78
C VAL A 293 -29.01 16.88 21.80
N CYS A 294 -27.82 16.43 21.41
CA CYS A 294 -26.89 15.75 22.32
C CYS A 294 -26.46 16.64 23.50
N ARG A 295 -26.21 17.94 23.26
CA ARG A 295 -25.93 18.89 24.35
C ARG A 295 -27.10 19.05 25.30
N GLN A 296 -28.34 19.14 24.78
CA GLN A 296 -29.55 19.18 25.62
C GLN A 296 -29.68 17.91 26.46
N ILE A 297 -29.39 16.73 25.89
CA ILE A 297 -29.36 15.45 26.65
C ILE A 297 -28.27 15.52 27.74
N GLY A 298 -27.09 16.08 27.44
CA GLY A 298 -26.01 16.28 28.42
C GLY A 298 -26.46 17.14 29.60
N MET A 299 -27.18 18.27 29.36
CA MET A 299 -27.73 19.11 30.40
C MET A 299 -28.79 18.37 31.23
N TYR A 300 -29.70 17.64 30.57
CA TYR A 300 -30.72 16.83 31.26
C TYR A 300 -30.09 15.79 32.20
N LYS A 301 -29.04 15.09 31.72
CA LYS A 301 -28.30 14.12 32.53
C LYS A 301 -27.56 14.76 33.69
N LYS A 302 -26.92 15.92 33.46
CA LYS A 302 -26.24 16.71 34.50
C LYS A 302 -27.17 17.02 35.66
N VAL A 303 -28.35 17.59 35.36
CA VAL A 303 -29.34 17.98 36.39
C VAL A 303 -29.86 16.77 37.17
N ARG A 304 -29.95 15.61 36.56
CA ARG A 304 -30.46 14.39 37.17
C ARG A 304 -29.37 13.42 37.66
N ASN A 305 -28.14 13.81 37.60
CA ASN A 305 -26.98 12.99 37.98
C ASN A 305 -26.94 11.61 37.28
N LEU A 306 -27.26 11.58 35.97
CA LEU A 306 -27.29 10.37 35.18
C LEU A 306 -25.98 10.19 34.42
N ALA A 307 -25.52 8.95 34.28
CA ALA A 307 -24.32 8.60 33.48
C ALA A 307 -24.50 8.96 31.98
N VAL A 308 -23.42 9.42 31.34
CA VAL A 308 -23.44 9.77 29.93
C VAL A 308 -23.62 8.54 29.07
N LEU A 309 -22.83 7.48 29.32
CA LEU A 309 -22.89 6.26 28.55
C LEU A 309 -24.13 5.41 28.96
N GLN A 310 -24.90 5.02 27.97
CA GLN A 310 -26.05 4.11 28.09
C GLN A 310 -25.91 2.99 27.05
N THR A 311 -25.24 1.91 27.41
CA THR A 311 -24.83 0.83 26.52
C THR A 311 -25.99 0.22 25.73
N ASN A 312 -27.15 0.01 26.38
CA ASN A 312 -28.34 -0.55 25.72
C ASN A 312 -28.82 0.34 24.57
N ARG A 313 -28.85 1.66 24.80
CA ARG A 313 -29.26 2.62 23.76
C ARG A 313 -28.25 2.66 22.60
N TYR A 314 -26.98 2.51 22.89
CA TYR A 314 -25.95 2.46 21.87
C TYR A 314 -26.10 1.22 20.96
N ASN A 315 -26.28 0.04 21.53
CA ASN A 315 -26.50 -1.19 20.79
C ASN A 315 -27.76 -1.09 19.89
N GLU A 316 -28.87 -0.58 20.45
CA GLU A 316 -30.10 -0.34 19.69
C GLU A 316 -29.90 0.57 18.47
N ILE A 317 -29.07 1.62 18.60
CA ILE A 317 -28.75 2.51 17.48
C ILE A 317 -27.99 1.75 16.39
N LEU A 318 -26.97 0.98 16.76
CA LEU A 318 -26.16 0.25 15.78
C LEU A 318 -27.00 -0.78 15.01
N GLU A 319 -27.82 -1.57 15.70
CA GLU A 319 -28.71 -2.56 15.09
C GLU A 319 -29.68 -1.89 14.10
N LYS A 320 -30.44 -0.90 14.58
CA LYS A 320 -31.44 -0.21 13.77
C LYS A 320 -30.85 0.48 12.53
N ARG A 321 -29.68 1.10 12.68
CA ARG A 321 -29.02 1.77 11.54
C ARG A 321 -28.39 0.76 10.58
N GLY A 322 -27.90 -0.37 11.07
CA GLY A 322 -27.45 -1.47 10.21
C GLY A 322 -28.58 -2.05 9.34
N GLU A 323 -29.77 -2.26 9.91
CA GLU A 323 -30.94 -2.69 9.13
C GLU A 323 -31.37 -1.64 8.11
N GLN A 324 -31.46 -0.37 8.51
CA GLN A 324 -31.83 0.72 7.63
C GLN A 324 -30.83 0.88 6.46
N ALA A 325 -29.54 0.71 6.72
CA ALA A 325 -28.50 0.77 5.68
C ALA A 325 -28.73 -0.29 4.60
N ARG A 326 -29.04 -1.53 4.99
CA ARG A 326 -29.35 -2.61 4.03
C ARG A 326 -30.52 -2.25 3.11
N LEU A 327 -31.59 -1.65 3.67
CA LEU A 327 -32.74 -1.20 2.89
C LEU A 327 -32.39 -0.08 1.89
N CYS A 328 -31.37 0.72 2.21
CA CYS A 328 -30.85 1.79 1.35
C CYS A 328 -29.71 1.34 0.41
N GLY A 329 -29.43 0.04 0.30
CA GLY A 329 -28.36 -0.48 -0.56
C GLY A 329 -26.94 -0.25 -0.01
N MET A 330 -26.80 0.09 1.28
CA MET A 330 -25.50 0.27 1.95
C MET A 330 -25.12 -0.94 2.80
N SER A 331 -23.83 -1.13 3.09
CA SER A 331 -23.42 -2.18 4.03
C SER A 331 -23.78 -1.81 5.47
N ALA A 332 -24.24 -2.79 6.23
CA ALA A 332 -24.52 -2.60 7.66
C ALA A 332 -23.25 -2.25 8.45
N GLN A 333 -22.10 -2.78 8.03
CA GLN A 333 -20.80 -2.48 8.63
C GLN A 333 -20.43 -1.00 8.44
N PHE A 334 -20.60 -0.46 7.23
CA PHE A 334 -20.38 0.97 6.96
C PHE A 334 -21.25 1.85 7.85
N ALA A 335 -22.55 1.51 7.98
CA ALA A 335 -23.45 2.26 8.86
C ALA A 335 -23.01 2.18 10.33
N ALA A 336 -22.57 1.00 10.80
CA ALA A 336 -22.07 0.84 12.16
C ALA A 336 -20.86 1.75 12.42
N GLU A 337 -19.83 1.71 11.55
CA GLU A 337 -18.61 2.53 11.65
C GLU A 337 -18.94 4.04 11.69
N VAL A 338 -19.84 4.51 10.80
CA VAL A 338 -20.29 5.91 10.79
C VAL A 338 -20.99 6.29 12.09
N PHE A 339 -21.90 5.43 12.58
CA PHE A 339 -22.65 5.73 13.81
C PHE A 339 -21.83 5.54 15.08
N GLU A 340 -20.76 4.75 15.07
CA GLU A 340 -19.74 4.72 16.12
C GLU A 340 -19.08 6.10 16.28
N HIS A 341 -18.54 6.66 15.20
CA HIS A 341 -17.91 7.99 15.24
C HIS A 341 -18.91 9.10 15.63
N ILE A 342 -20.13 9.03 15.12
CA ILE A 342 -21.18 9.97 15.54
C ILE A 342 -21.51 9.82 17.04
N HIS A 343 -21.45 8.59 17.58
CA HIS A 343 -21.68 8.33 19.00
C HIS A 343 -20.54 8.85 19.87
N GLU A 344 -19.30 8.62 19.47
CA GLU A 344 -18.10 9.16 20.13
C GLU A 344 -18.20 10.70 20.26
N GLU A 345 -18.52 11.39 19.17
CA GLU A 345 -18.71 12.84 19.19
C GLU A 345 -19.90 13.24 20.10
N SER A 346 -20.98 12.47 20.09
CA SER A 346 -22.14 12.72 20.98
C SER A 346 -21.78 12.60 22.45
N VAL A 347 -20.98 11.62 22.82
CA VAL A 347 -20.47 11.44 24.20
C VAL A 347 -19.56 12.61 24.56
N ARG A 348 -18.65 13.00 23.68
CA ARG A 348 -17.74 14.14 23.87
C ARG A 348 -18.52 15.44 24.13
N GLN A 349 -19.55 15.73 23.32
CA GLN A 349 -20.40 16.93 23.47
C GLN A 349 -21.17 16.94 24.81
N GLN A 350 -21.71 15.77 25.24
CA GLN A 350 -22.39 15.66 26.53
C GLN A 350 -21.44 15.89 27.71
N LEU A 351 -20.22 15.33 27.66
CA LEU A 351 -19.19 15.51 28.68
C LEU A 351 -18.77 16.97 28.80
N GLN A 352 -18.58 17.68 27.69
CA GLN A 352 -18.24 19.10 27.69
C GLN A 352 -19.30 19.95 28.39
N VAL A 353 -20.59 19.65 28.18
CA VAL A 353 -21.71 20.33 28.88
C VAL A 353 -21.73 20.00 30.37
N ILE A 354 -21.48 18.74 30.73
CA ILE A 354 -21.48 18.29 32.13
C ILE A 354 -20.33 18.97 32.90
N ASN A 355 -19.16 19.06 32.28
CA ASN A 355 -17.97 19.69 32.85
C ASN A 355 -18.04 21.23 32.84
N GLY A 356 -19.01 21.84 32.17
CA GLY A 356 -19.13 23.29 32.08
C GLY A 356 -18.23 23.97 31.06
N GLU A 357 -17.64 23.20 30.15
CA GLU A 357 -16.72 23.69 29.11
C GLU A 357 -17.46 24.38 27.95
N VAL A 358 -18.71 23.96 27.70
CA VAL A 358 -19.57 24.49 26.62
C VAL A 358 -20.97 24.73 27.14
N LYS A 359 -21.60 25.83 26.68
CA LYS A 359 -23.01 26.07 26.93
C LYS A 359 -23.88 25.12 26.07
N PRO A 360 -25.06 24.72 26.57
CA PRO A 360 -25.99 23.81 25.89
C PRO A 360 -26.51 24.33 24.56
#